data_c4a30d9297c8474364b85667e764d649
#
_entry.id   c4a30d9297c8474364b85667e764d649
#
_cell.length_a   1.000
_cell.length_b   1.000
_cell.length_c   1.000
_cell.angle_alpha   90.00
_cell.angle_beta   90.00
_cell.angle_gamma   90.00
#
_symmetry.space_group_name_H-M   'P 1'
#
loop_
_entity.id
_entity.type
_entity.pdbx_description
1 polymer ?
#
loop_
_entity_poly.entity_id
_entity_poly.type
_entity_poly.pdbx_seq_one_letter_code
_entity_poly.pdbx_strand_id
1 'polypeptide(L)'
;MGIGNLLLVPEANYNLLGRDLIIEMGINIEVVNEEIKIKLCPLRVEDEEKINSEVWYTPDSVGRLNIPPFSVIIKDPETPIRVKQYPISPEGKNGLKPEIERLLSKGLLESCMSPFNIPILPIKKADGSYRLVHDLREINKRTVARFPVVANPYTLLSRLGPKKQYYSVIDLKDAFWACPLDEKSRDYFAFEWEDPVTHRRQQLRWTVLPQGFTESPNLFGQALEQILQEYQTGEGVTLIQYVDDLLIAGETEDKVRAESIRLLNFLSAKGLKVSKAKLQFVEEEVKYLGHYLRKGEKKIDPERVKGILSIPPPKSKKQIRQLLGLMGYCRQWIENYSTKVKFLYEKLSQGGLVKWDEKDDKHLKALWHDLVNAPVLSLPDLKRPFYLFVNTDSGTAYGVLTQEWAGKKKPVGYLSKLLDPVSRGWPTCLQALVACALLVEEANKITFNGELRVLSPHNIRGILQQKAEKWITDARLLKYEGILLDSPKLTLEVTALQNPAQFLYGRPSEDGLAHECLSTIEEQTKIRPDLDEEELEEGDRLFVDGSS
;
A
#
# COMPACT_ATOMS: atom_id res chain seq x y z
N MET A 1 5.19 -29.08 20.08
CA MET A 1 5.83 -28.94 21.40
C MET A 1 6.86 -30.06 21.51
N GLY A 2 8.14 -29.70 21.45
CA GLY A 2 9.21 -30.67 21.69
C GLY A 2 9.30 -31.00 23.17
N ILE A 3 9.40 -32.28 23.50
CA ILE A 3 9.66 -32.75 24.86
C ILE A 3 11.18 -32.89 25.00
N GLY A 4 11.82 -31.97 25.72
CA GLY A 4 13.25 -32.00 25.99
C GLY A 4 13.51 -32.22 27.47
N ASN A 5 14.63 -32.88 27.81
CA ASN A 5 15.08 -33.01 29.19
C ASN A 5 15.76 -31.73 29.64
N LEU A 6 15.17 -31.06 30.62
CA LEU A 6 15.77 -29.90 31.31
C LEU A 6 16.70 -30.37 32.40
N LEU A 7 17.97 -30.00 32.32
CA LEU A 7 18.93 -30.21 33.40
C LEU A 7 18.87 -29.01 34.34
N LEU A 8 18.41 -29.22 35.56
CA LEU A 8 18.44 -28.20 36.60
C LEU A 8 19.84 -28.12 37.19
N VAL A 9 20.56 -27.02 36.97
CA VAL A 9 21.86 -26.74 37.58
C VAL A 9 21.66 -25.62 38.60
N PRO A 10 21.53 -25.93 39.89
CA PRO A 10 21.21 -24.93 40.93
C PRO A 10 22.22 -23.79 41.05
N GLU A 11 23.46 -24.02 40.64
CA GLU A 11 24.57 -23.08 40.72
C GLU A 11 24.70 -22.17 39.49
N ALA A 12 23.88 -22.38 38.45
CA ALA A 12 23.90 -21.52 37.26
C ALA A 12 23.16 -20.20 37.53
N ASN A 13 23.87 -19.10 37.38
CA ASN A 13 23.30 -17.75 37.51
C ASN A 13 22.29 -17.39 36.40
N TYR A 14 22.22 -18.17 35.33
CA TYR A 14 21.38 -17.94 34.15
C TYR A 14 20.81 -19.24 33.60
N ASN A 15 19.64 -19.17 32.99
CA ASN A 15 19.07 -20.26 32.23
C ASN A 15 19.85 -20.44 30.93
N LEU A 16 20.46 -21.62 30.73
CA LEU A 16 21.24 -21.95 29.53
C LEU A 16 20.39 -22.80 28.60
N LEU A 17 20.26 -22.36 27.35
CA LEU A 17 19.66 -23.11 26.27
C LEU A 17 20.76 -23.80 25.43
N GLY A 18 20.80 -25.13 25.43
CA GLY A 18 21.79 -25.90 24.69
C GLY A 18 21.62 -25.75 23.17
N ARG A 19 22.74 -25.85 22.42
CA ARG A 19 22.75 -25.75 20.96
C ARG A 19 21.77 -26.73 20.30
N ASP A 20 21.61 -27.91 20.85
CA ASP A 20 20.74 -28.96 20.33
C ASP A 20 19.26 -28.54 20.41
N LEU A 21 18.85 -27.93 21.53
CA LEU A 21 17.50 -27.37 21.70
C LEU A 21 17.30 -26.14 20.82
N ILE A 22 18.32 -25.30 20.63
CA ILE A 22 18.25 -24.16 19.71
C ILE A 22 17.97 -24.64 18.27
N ILE A 23 18.63 -25.72 17.85
CA ILE A 23 18.44 -26.32 16.53
C ILE A 23 17.05 -26.98 16.43
N GLU A 24 16.68 -27.79 17.42
CA GLU A 24 15.40 -28.51 17.44
C GLU A 24 14.20 -27.55 17.50
N MET A 25 14.31 -26.44 18.22
CA MET A 25 13.31 -25.39 18.29
C MET A 25 13.33 -24.45 17.07
N GLY A 26 14.28 -24.61 16.16
CA GLY A 26 14.44 -23.73 14.99
C GLY A 26 14.70 -22.28 15.37
N ILE A 27 15.47 -22.06 16.46
CA ILE A 27 15.79 -20.71 16.91
C ILE A 27 16.94 -20.16 16.05
N ASN A 28 16.66 -19.04 15.37
CA ASN A 28 17.68 -18.26 14.68
C ASN A 28 18.07 -17.06 15.56
N ILE A 29 19.38 -16.94 15.82
CA ILE A 29 19.93 -15.84 16.61
C ILE A 29 20.69 -14.93 15.66
N GLU A 30 20.16 -13.73 15.43
CA GLU A 30 20.79 -12.71 14.60
C GLU A 30 21.30 -11.57 15.48
N VAL A 31 22.52 -11.12 15.25
CA VAL A 31 23.06 -9.92 15.88
C VAL A 31 22.95 -8.78 14.88
N VAL A 32 22.06 -7.83 15.17
CA VAL A 32 21.81 -6.66 14.32
C VAL A 32 21.99 -5.40 15.17
N ASN A 33 22.94 -4.54 14.78
CA ASN A 33 23.25 -3.27 15.48
C ASN A 33 23.49 -3.45 16.99
N GLU A 34 24.31 -4.44 17.37
CA GLU A 34 24.65 -4.79 18.75
C GLU A 34 23.47 -5.34 19.59
N GLU A 35 22.31 -5.54 18.99
CA GLU A 35 21.16 -6.20 19.62
C GLU A 35 21.05 -7.66 19.14
N ILE A 36 20.79 -8.56 20.08
CA ILE A 36 20.51 -9.97 19.78
C ILE A 36 19.02 -10.10 19.46
N LYS A 37 18.69 -10.43 18.21
CA LYS A 37 17.34 -10.77 17.77
C LYS A 37 17.18 -12.29 17.71
N ILE A 38 16.24 -12.80 18.49
CA ILE A 38 15.90 -14.23 18.49
C ILE A 38 14.63 -14.39 17.66
N LYS A 39 14.73 -15.20 16.59
CA LYS A 39 13.57 -15.62 15.79
C LYS A 39 13.39 -17.12 15.94
N LEU A 40 12.16 -17.54 16.22
CA LEU A 40 11.76 -18.94 16.03
C LEU A 40 11.57 -19.15 14.53
N CYS A 41 12.33 -20.07 13.93
CA CYS A 41 12.09 -20.48 12.56
C CYS A 41 10.87 -21.42 12.52
N PRO A 42 9.76 -21.00 11.91
CA PRO A 42 8.54 -21.80 11.90
C PRO A 42 8.61 -22.98 10.93
N LEU A 43 9.63 -23.03 10.06
CA LEU A 43 9.85 -24.14 9.13
C LEU A 43 10.56 -25.28 9.86
N ARG A 44 9.80 -26.30 10.21
CA ARG A 44 10.31 -27.52 10.86
C ARG A 44 11.08 -28.36 9.84
N VAL A 45 12.02 -29.17 10.31
CA VAL A 45 12.79 -30.10 9.45
C VAL A 45 11.84 -31.02 8.65
N GLU A 46 10.78 -31.52 9.27
CA GLU A 46 9.76 -32.36 8.63
C GLU A 46 9.02 -31.66 7.49
N ASP A 47 8.83 -30.35 7.57
CA ASP A 47 8.18 -29.56 6.53
C ASP A 47 9.16 -29.27 5.40
N GLU A 48 10.42 -29.00 5.75
CA GLU A 48 11.47 -28.73 4.78
C GLU A 48 11.75 -29.94 3.89
N GLU A 49 11.73 -31.15 4.44
CA GLU A 49 11.88 -32.40 3.69
C GLU A 49 10.78 -32.62 2.62
N LYS A 50 9.61 -32.03 2.79
CA LYS A 50 8.48 -32.10 1.84
C LYS A 50 8.56 -31.02 0.75
N ILE A 51 9.50 -30.08 0.88
CA ILE A 51 9.67 -28.97 -0.05
C ILE A 51 10.87 -29.25 -0.94
N ASN A 52 10.69 -29.10 -2.25
CA ASN A 52 11.80 -29.24 -3.20
C ASN A 52 12.88 -28.19 -2.86
N SER A 53 14.07 -28.66 -2.54
CA SER A 53 15.20 -27.81 -2.15
C SER A 53 15.61 -26.81 -3.23
N GLU A 54 15.29 -27.06 -4.49
CA GLU A 54 15.56 -26.15 -5.60
C GLU A 54 14.75 -24.85 -5.54
N VAL A 55 13.68 -24.79 -4.74
CA VAL A 55 12.91 -23.54 -4.57
C VAL A 55 13.70 -22.47 -3.84
N TRP A 56 14.65 -22.89 -2.99
CA TRP A 56 15.40 -21.96 -2.18
C TRP A 56 16.45 -21.21 -2.99
N TYR A 57 16.42 -19.89 -2.84
CA TYR A 57 17.45 -19.04 -3.43
C TYR A 57 18.81 -19.33 -2.79
N THR A 58 19.79 -19.53 -3.65
CA THR A 58 21.22 -19.53 -3.31
C THR A 58 21.95 -18.53 -4.22
N PRO A 59 23.13 -18.01 -3.84
CA PRO A 59 23.90 -17.11 -4.70
C PRO A 59 24.21 -17.71 -6.09
N ASP A 60 24.26 -19.03 -6.17
CA ASP A 60 24.54 -19.76 -7.39
C ASP A 60 23.30 -20.17 -8.19
N SER A 61 22.11 -19.96 -7.64
CA SER A 61 20.86 -20.26 -8.32
C SER A 61 20.27 -19.02 -9.00
N VAL A 62 19.61 -19.25 -10.13
CA VAL A 62 18.84 -18.22 -10.84
C VAL A 62 17.50 -18.79 -11.21
N GLY A 63 16.42 -18.06 -10.91
CA GLY A 63 15.09 -18.40 -11.39
C GLY A 63 14.97 -18.16 -12.89
N ARG A 64 14.23 -19.01 -13.58
CA ARG A 64 13.92 -18.84 -15.00
C ARG A 64 12.51 -19.33 -15.26
N LEU A 65 11.65 -18.42 -15.73
CA LEU A 65 10.31 -18.76 -16.19
C LEU A 65 10.34 -19.25 -17.62
N ASN A 66 9.59 -20.31 -17.90
CA ASN A 66 9.37 -20.80 -19.26
C ASN A 66 8.17 -20.07 -19.89
N ILE A 67 8.38 -18.81 -20.22
CA ILE A 67 7.39 -17.93 -20.83
C ILE A 67 7.96 -17.30 -22.10
N PRO A 68 7.13 -16.82 -23.03
CA PRO A 68 7.60 -16.02 -24.15
C PRO A 68 8.38 -14.80 -23.65
N PRO A 69 9.51 -14.45 -24.31
CA PRO A 69 10.30 -13.28 -23.93
C PRO A 69 9.49 -11.99 -24.02
N PHE A 70 9.70 -11.09 -23.08
CA PHE A 70 9.04 -9.78 -23.08
C PHE A 70 9.67 -8.80 -24.06
N SER A 71 8.82 -8.10 -24.80
CA SER A 71 9.22 -6.99 -25.65
C SER A 71 8.99 -5.66 -24.94
N VAL A 72 10.00 -4.78 -24.99
CA VAL A 72 9.94 -3.41 -24.50
C VAL A 72 9.61 -2.48 -25.65
N ILE A 73 8.63 -1.61 -25.46
CA ILE A 73 8.22 -0.63 -26.47
C ILE A 73 8.74 0.74 -26.03
N ILE A 74 9.55 1.37 -26.88
CA ILE A 74 10.10 2.72 -26.66
C ILE A 74 9.50 3.70 -27.66
N LYS A 75 9.28 4.92 -27.21
CA LYS A 75 8.96 6.05 -28.09
C LYS A 75 10.21 6.36 -28.91
N ASP A 76 10.06 6.55 -30.20
CA ASP A 76 11.13 6.89 -31.13
C ASP A 76 12.34 5.93 -31.04
N PRO A 77 12.16 4.65 -31.41
CA PRO A 77 13.20 3.62 -31.27
C PRO A 77 14.41 3.85 -32.21
N GLU A 78 14.25 4.63 -33.26
CA GLU A 78 15.32 4.97 -34.22
C GLU A 78 16.36 5.93 -33.64
N THR A 79 16.03 6.64 -32.56
CA THR A 79 16.96 7.55 -31.88
C THR A 79 17.56 6.88 -30.64
N PRO A 80 18.81 6.40 -30.68
CA PRO A 80 19.42 5.70 -29.53
C PRO A 80 19.60 6.63 -28.33
N ILE A 81 19.34 6.10 -27.13
CA ILE A 81 19.67 6.78 -25.88
C ILE A 81 21.14 6.50 -25.57
N ARG A 82 21.94 7.56 -25.47
CA ARG A 82 23.37 7.50 -25.17
C ARG A 82 23.68 8.39 -23.98
N VAL A 83 23.69 7.80 -22.79
CA VAL A 83 24.12 8.48 -21.58
C VAL A 83 25.53 8.02 -21.26
N LYS A 84 26.45 8.97 -21.09
CA LYS A 84 27.84 8.68 -20.78
C LYS A 84 27.94 7.99 -19.41
N GLN A 85 28.76 6.95 -19.32
CA GLN A 85 29.05 6.27 -18.06
C GLN A 85 29.67 7.26 -17.05
N TYR A 86 29.12 7.28 -15.85
CA TYR A 86 29.69 8.06 -14.75
C TYR A 86 31.05 7.49 -14.32
N PRO A 87 32.00 8.34 -13.91
CA PRO A 87 33.26 7.86 -13.36
C PRO A 87 33.00 6.95 -12.15
N ILE A 88 33.50 5.74 -12.21
CA ILE A 88 33.46 4.78 -11.09
C ILE A 88 34.84 4.73 -10.45
N SER A 89 34.89 4.85 -9.11
CA SER A 89 36.13 4.74 -8.36
C SER A 89 36.75 3.35 -8.53
N PRO A 90 38.08 3.20 -8.39
CA PRO A 90 38.73 1.89 -8.41
C PRO A 90 38.13 0.93 -7.39
N GLU A 91 37.81 1.40 -6.17
CA GLU A 91 37.11 0.61 -5.15
C GLU A 91 35.74 0.11 -5.63
N GLY A 92 34.96 0.99 -6.26
CA GLY A 92 33.65 0.64 -6.81
C GLY A 92 33.73 -0.38 -7.95
N LYS A 93 34.72 -0.25 -8.85
CA LYS A 93 34.96 -1.24 -9.91
C LYS A 93 35.35 -2.60 -9.34
N ASN A 94 36.28 -2.63 -8.38
CA ASN A 94 36.70 -3.86 -7.71
C ASN A 94 35.52 -4.51 -6.97
N GLY A 95 34.65 -3.71 -6.34
CA GLY A 95 33.48 -4.19 -5.64
C GLY A 95 32.39 -4.74 -6.56
N LEU A 96 32.21 -4.17 -7.78
CA LEU A 96 31.23 -4.65 -8.77
C LEU A 96 31.72 -5.88 -9.56
N LYS A 97 33.04 -6.09 -9.70
CA LYS A 97 33.60 -7.16 -10.53
C LYS A 97 33.01 -8.53 -10.21
N PRO A 98 32.99 -9.00 -8.95
CA PRO A 98 32.41 -10.31 -8.62
C PRO A 98 30.94 -10.45 -9.02
N GLU A 99 30.16 -9.36 -8.86
CA GLU A 99 28.75 -9.37 -9.22
C GLU A 99 28.56 -9.43 -10.73
N ILE A 100 29.32 -8.67 -11.51
CA ILE A 100 29.25 -8.71 -12.99
C ILE A 100 29.69 -10.08 -13.52
N GLU A 101 30.76 -10.66 -12.98
CA GLU A 101 31.21 -11.99 -13.36
C GLU A 101 30.15 -13.05 -13.03
N ARG A 102 29.50 -12.94 -11.88
CA ARG A 102 28.37 -13.80 -11.49
C ARG A 102 27.20 -13.66 -12.46
N LEU A 103 26.79 -12.45 -12.81
CA LEU A 103 25.68 -12.19 -13.72
C LEU A 103 25.97 -12.70 -15.14
N LEU A 104 27.22 -12.58 -15.62
CA LEU A 104 27.66 -13.14 -16.89
C LEU A 104 27.67 -14.68 -16.87
N SER A 105 28.23 -15.29 -15.82
CA SER A 105 28.27 -16.76 -15.69
C SER A 105 26.87 -17.39 -15.64
N LYS A 106 25.89 -16.66 -15.13
CA LYS A 106 24.47 -17.09 -15.07
C LYS A 106 23.68 -16.75 -16.33
N GLY A 107 24.29 -16.09 -17.31
CA GLY A 107 23.64 -15.68 -18.55
C GLY A 107 22.57 -14.59 -18.37
N LEU A 108 22.60 -13.85 -17.25
CA LEU A 108 21.73 -12.70 -17.00
C LEU A 108 22.25 -11.44 -17.70
N LEU A 109 23.56 -11.37 -17.92
CA LEU A 109 24.24 -10.41 -18.78
C LEU A 109 24.91 -11.12 -19.94
N GLU A 110 25.02 -10.44 -21.06
CA GLU A 110 25.78 -10.91 -22.23
C GLU A 110 26.56 -9.74 -22.84
N SER A 111 27.68 -10.03 -23.55
CA SER A 111 28.43 -9.05 -24.31
C SER A 111 27.62 -8.60 -25.53
N CYS A 112 27.71 -7.33 -25.87
CA CYS A 112 26.99 -6.77 -27.01
C CYS A 112 27.77 -5.65 -27.70
N MET A 113 27.23 -5.21 -28.83
CA MET A 113 27.56 -3.96 -29.52
C MET A 113 26.25 -3.25 -29.81
N SER A 114 25.77 -2.46 -28.86
CA SER A 114 24.50 -1.77 -28.94
C SER A 114 24.70 -0.27 -29.27
N PRO A 115 23.82 0.35 -30.04
CA PRO A 115 23.81 1.80 -30.20
C PRO A 115 23.38 2.56 -28.94
N PHE A 116 22.77 1.89 -27.97
CA PHE A 116 22.33 2.44 -26.69
C PHE A 116 23.42 2.32 -25.64
N ASN A 117 23.50 3.27 -24.73
CA ASN A 117 24.35 3.19 -23.55
C ASN A 117 23.72 3.88 -22.36
N ILE A 118 23.56 3.15 -21.26
CA ILE A 118 22.90 3.60 -20.02
C ILE A 118 23.87 3.36 -18.86
N PRO A 119 24.14 4.39 -18.01
CA PRO A 119 25.18 4.27 -17.00
C PRO A 119 24.79 3.37 -15.83
N ILE A 120 25.81 2.74 -15.24
CA ILE A 120 25.70 1.98 -14.00
C ILE A 120 26.37 2.71 -12.83
N LEU A 121 25.94 2.36 -11.62
CA LEU A 121 26.45 2.91 -10.36
C LEU A 121 26.76 1.78 -9.38
N PRO A 122 27.93 1.81 -8.70
CA PRO A 122 28.24 0.93 -7.58
C PRO A 122 27.59 1.49 -6.31
N ILE A 123 26.74 0.73 -5.66
CA ILE A 123 26.18 1.09 -4.37
C ILE A 123 26.68 0.13 -3.30
N LYS A 124 27.40 0.68 -2.31
CA LYS A 124 27.91 -0.08 -1.17
C LYS A 124 26.77 -0.43 -0.22
N LYS A 125 26.63 -1.72 0.12
CA LYS A 125 25.66 -2.19 1.10
C LYS A 125 26.21 -2.07 2.52
N ALA A 126 25.34 -2.26 3.52
CA ALA A 126 25.73 -2.25 4.92
C ALA A 126 26.73 -3.36 5.30
N ASP A 127 26.70 -4.49 4.57
CA ASP A 127 27.63 -5.61 4.73
C ASP A 127 29.01 -5.40 4.03
N GLY A 128 29.21 -4.22 3.43
CA GLY A 128 30.44 -3.87 2.71
C GLY A 128 30.50 -4.37 1.26
N SER A 129 29.59 -5.23 0.83
CA SER A 129 29.48 -5.67 -0.57
C SER A 129 28.91 -4.55 -1.47
N TYR A 130 29.13 -4.68 -2.77
CA TYR A 130 28.60 -3.73 -3.75
C TYR A 130 27.42 -4.32 -4.53
N ARG A 131 26.47 -3.46 -4.84
CA ARG A 131 25.34 -3.77 -5.71
C ARG A 131 25.45 -2.95 -6.99
N LEU A 132 25.25 -3.61 -8.13
CA LEU A 132 25.09 -2.94 -9.41
C LEU A 132 23.72 -2.29 -9.47
N VAL A 133 23.71 -0.97 -9.66
CA VAL A 133 22.48 -0.20 -9.91
C VAL A 133 22.57 0.40 -11.31
N HIS A 134 21.56 0.15 -12.12
CA HIS A 134 21.45 0.66 -13.48
C HIS A 134 20.57 1.91 -13.48
N ASP A 135 21.07 3.04 -13.97
CA ASP A 135 20.33 4.30 -14.01
C ASP A 135 19.39 4.34 -15.21
N LEU A 136 18.27 3.67 -15.11
CA LEU A 136 17.29 3.51 -16.19
C LEU A 136 16.34 4.70 -16.37
N ARG A 137 16.59 5.85 -15.76
CA ARG A 137 15.70 7.02 -15.81
C ARG A 137 15.38 7.47 -17.23
N GLU A 138 16.35 7.50 -18.13
CA GLU A 138 16.15 7.94 -19.53
C GLU A 138 15.37 6.90 -20.34
N ILE A 139 15.63 5.61 -20.13
CA ILE A 139 14.82 4.52 -20.72
C ILE A 139 13.38 4.61 -20.21
N ASN A 140 13.18 4.75 -18.91
CA ASN A 140 11.85 4.83 -18.30
C ASN A 140 11.01 5.99 -18.85
N LYS A 141 11.61 7.16 -19.11
CA LYS A 141 10.92 8.31 -19.72
C LYS A 141 10.43 8.02 -21.14
N ARG A 142 11.18 7.24 -21.89
CA ARG A 142 10.87 6.90 -23.29
C ARG A 142 10.10 5.61 -23.45
N THR A 143 9.93 4.83 -22.40
CA THR A 143 9.12 3.62 -22.42
C THR A 143 7.65 3.97 -22.62
N VAL A 144 6.99 3.24 -23.53
CA VAL A 144 5.53 3.27 -23.62
C VAL A 144 4.99 2.37 -22.53
N ALA A 145 4.54 2.98 -21.45
CA ALA A 145 3.99 2.25 -20.32
C ALA A 145 2.70 1.51 -20.71
N ARG A 146 2.61 0.25 -20.34
CA ARG A 146 1.36 -0.51 -20.41
C ARG A 146 0.41 -0.04 -19.30
N PHE A 147 -0.88 -0.25 -19.48
CA PHE A 147 -1.83 0.01 -18.40
C PHE A 147 -1.51 -0.95 -17.23
N PRO A 148 -1.23 -0.43 -16.02
CA PRO A 148 -0.88 -1.29 -14.89
C PRO A 148 -2.11 -2.08 -14.41
N VAL A 149 -2.03 -3.40 -14.47
CA VAL A 149 -3.03 -4.32 -13.91
C VAL A 149 -2.49 -4.84 -12.57
N VAL A 150 -2.09 -3.93 -11.69
CA VAL A 150 -1.62 -4.30 -10.35
C VAL A 150 -2.76 -4.08 -9.36
N ALA A 151 -3.01 -5.09 -8.51
CA ALA A 151 -4.01 -4.98 -7.46
C ALA A 151 -3.69 -3.80 -6.54
N ASN A 152 -4.74 -3.09 -6.11
CA ASN A 152 -4.57 -2.00 -5.17
C ASN A 152 -4.30 -2.57 -3.76
N PRO A 153 -3.13 -2.30 -3.14
CA PRO A 153 -2.80 -2.84 -1.81
C PRO A 153 -3.83 -2.44 -0.76
N TYR A 154 -4.45 -1.27 -0.92
CA TYR A 154 -5.46 -0.73 -0.02
C TYR A 154 -6.69 -1.63 0.08
N THR A 155 -7.10 -2.26 -1.03
CA THR A 155 -8.29 -3.11 -1.10
C THR A 155 -7.97 -4.60 -1.14
N LEU A 156 -6.71 -4.95 -1.38
CA LEU A 156 -6.27 -6.34 -1.57
C LEU A 156 -6.59 -7.22 -0.37
N LEU A 157 -6.32 -6.72 0.85
CA LEU A 157 -6.54 -7.44 2.09
C LEU A 157 -8.03 -7.65 2.43
N SER A 158 -8.93 -6.89 1.82
CA SER A 158 -10.38 -7.06 2.00
C SER A 158 -10.90 -8.43 1.52
N ARG A 159 -10.11 -9.13 0.70
CA ARG A 159 -10.45 -10.46 0.19
C ARG A 159 -10.19 -11.60 1.19
N LEU A 160 -9.40 -11.34 2.25
CA LEU A 160 -9.00 -12.38 3.21
C LEU A 160 -10.16 -12.85 4.09
N GLY A 161 -10.99 -11.92 4.53
CA GLY A 161 -12.02 -12.18 5.52
C GLY A 161 -11.45 -12.38 6.95
N PRO A 162 -12.30 -12.24 7.97
CA PRO A 162 -11.87 -12.20 9.37
C PRO A 162 -11.66 -13.56 10.02
N LYS A 163 -12.04 -14.66 9.34
CA LYS A 163 -11.92 -16.03 9.90
C LYS A 163 -10.51 -16.61 9.77
N LYS A 164 -9.62 -15.92 9.05
CA LYS A 164 -8.25 -16.40 8.85
C LYS A 164 -7.45 -16.26 10.13
N GLN A 165 -6.81 -17.37 10.55
CA GLN A 165 -6.08 -17.46 11.81
C GLN A 165 -4.59 -17.70 11.61
N TYR A 166 -4.22 -18.35 10.50
CA TYR A 166 -2.86 -18.73 10.16
C TYR A 166 -2.48 -18.20 8.78
N TYR A 167 -1.22 -17.80 8.66
CA TYR A 167 -0.71 -17.11 7.47
C TYR A 167 0.67 -17.62 7.09
N SER A 168 0.96 -17.64 5.80
CA SER A 168 2.33 -17.76 5.28
C SER A 168 2.59 -16.64 4.28
N VAL A 169 3.76 -16.02 4.35
CA VAL A 169 4.23 -15.00 3.41
C VAL A 169 5.46 -15.50 2.69
N ILE A 170 5.40 -15.50 1.37
CA ILE A 170 6.45 -15.97 0.48
C ILE A 170 6.97 -14.77 -0.33
N ASP A 171 8.28 -14.47 -0.18
CA ASP A 171 9.00 -13.42 -0.91
C ASP A 171 9.79 -14.09 -2.04
N LEU A 172 9.45 -13.76 -3.28
CA LEU A 172 10.14 -14.27 -4.46
C LEU A 172 11.45 -13.50 -4.66
N LYS A 173 12.54 -14.24 -4.70
CA LYS A 173 13.87 -13.66 -4.82
C LYS A 173 14.29 -13.46 -6.26
N ASP A 174 14.79 -12.24 -6.57
CA ASP A 174 15.27 -11.85 -7.89
C ASP A 174 14.26 -12.15 -9.02
N ALA A 175 12.97 -11.97 -8.71
CA ALA A 175 11.83 -12.38 -9.52
C ALA A 175 11.85 -11.81 -10.95
N PHE A 176 12.27 -10.55 -11.12
CA PHE A 176 12.35 -9.91 -12.44
C PHE A 176 13.40 -10.60 -13.33
N TRP A 177 14.48 -11.11 -12.75
CA TRP A 177 15.50 -11.82 -13.50
C TRP A 177 15.04 -13.20 -14.00
N ALA A 178 13.91 -13.71 -13.51
CA ALA A 178 13.31 -14.92 -14.04
C ALA A 178 12.59 -14.69 -15.39
N CYS A 179 12.36 -13.44 -15.77
CA CYS A 179 11.64 -13.06 -16.97
C CYS A 179 12.59 -12.74 -18.13
N PRO A 180 12.59 -13.50 -19.23
CA PRO A 180 13.46 -13.26 -20.37
C PRO A 180 13.01 -12.04 -21.17
N LEU A 181 13.97 -11.29 -21.72
CA LEU A 181 13.76 -10.25 -22.72
C LEU A 181 13.98 -10.77 -24.13
N ASP A 182 13.17 -10.30 -25.08
CA ASP A 182 13.44 -10.54 -26.49
C ASP A 182 14.77 -9.86 -26.91
N GLU A 183 15.39 -10.38 -27.93
CA GLU A 183 16.73 -9.96 -28.34
C GLU A 183 16.79 -8.48 -28.72
N LYS A 184 15.74 -7.96 -29.38
CA LYS A 184 15.66 -6.56 -29.80
C LYS A 184 15.56 -5.60 -28.61
N SER A 185 14.88 -6.03 -27.54
CA SER A 185 14.69 -5.23 -26.34
C SER A 185 15.93 -5.17 -25.45
N ARG A 186 16.83 -6.16 -25.54
CA ARG A 186 18.07 -6.19 -24.71
C ARG A 186 18.97 -5.01 -24.94
N ASP A 187 19.03 -4.51 -26.19
CA ASP A 187 19.89 -3.36 -26.54
C ASP A 187 19.57 -2.09 -25.77
N TYR A 188 18.31 -1.92 -25.37
CA TYR A 188 17.89 -0.75 -24.59
C TYR A 188 18.52 -0.68 -23.20
N PHE A 189 19.03 -1.80 -22.69
CA PHE A 189 19.62 -1.94 -21.36
C PHE A 189 21.13 -2.18 -21.42
N ALA A 190 21.78 -1.74 -22.49
CA ALA A 190 23.22 -1.85 -22.65
C ALA A 190 23.97 -0.80 -21.82
N PHE A 191 25.11 -1.18 -21.26
CA PHE A 191 26.00 -0.33 -20.47
C PHE A 191 27.48 -0.67 -20.69
N GLU A 192 28.34 0.31 -20.46
CA GLU A 192 29.80 0.12 -20.50
C GLU A 192 30.32 -0.47 -19.20
N TRP A 193 31.25 -1.42 -19.35
CA TRP A 193 31.99 -1.98 -18.24
C TRP A 193 33.49 -2.02 -18.54
N GLU A 194 34.31 -1.55 -17.60
CA GLU A 194 35.76 -1.66 -17.63
C GLU A 194 36.23 -2.53 -16.47
N ASP A 195 36.83 -3.67 -16.79
CA ASP A 195 37.40 -4.56 -15.80
C ASP A 195 38.57 -3.89 -15.07
N PRO A 196 38.58 -3.82 -13.72
CA PRO A 196 39.57 -3.09 -12.95
C PRO A 196 40.98 -3.73 -13.01
N VAL A 197 41.09 -5.02 -13.37
CA VAL A 197 42.37 -5.75 -13.42
C VAL A 197 42.97 -5.74 -14.83
N THR A 198 42.15 -6.09 -15.82
CA THR A 198 42.59 -6.22 -17.20
C THR A 198 42.47 -4.94 -18.00
N HIS A 199 41.77 -3.91 -17.46
CA HIS A 199 41.42 -2.66 -18.15
C HIS A 199 40.68 -2.86 -19.47
N ARG A 200 40.15 -4.06 -19.69
CA ARG A 200 39.32 -4.36 -20.86
C ARG A 200 38.00 -3.64 -20.75
N ARG A 201 37.71 -2.85 -21.77
CA ARG A 201 36.41 -2.20 -21.93
C ARG A 201 35.52 -3.04 -22.83
N GLN A 202 34.28 -3.21 -22.41
CA GLN A 202 33.26 -3.92 -23.17
C GLN A 202 31.89 -3.34 -22.87
N GLN A 203 30.95 -3.64 -23.73
CA GLN A 203 29.56 -3.32 -23.53
C GLN A 203 28.80 -4.58 -23.17
N LEU A 204 27.98 -4.51 -22.12
CA LEU A 204 27.13 -5.58 -21.63
C LEU A 204 25.66 -5.18 -21.70
N ARG A 205 24.76 -6.14 -21.87
CA ARG A 205 23.32 -5.92 -21.84
C ARG A 205 22.60 -6.99 -21.05
N TRP A 206 21.46 -6.66 -20.50
CA TRP A 206 20.60 -7.60 -19.78
C TRP A 206 19.85 -8.51 -20.75
N THR A 207 19.78 -9.80 -20.42
CA THR A 207 18.99 -10.81 -21.14
C THR A 207 17.60 -10.99 -20.54
N VAL A 208 17.37 -10.41 -19.37
CA VAL A 208 16.17 -10.52 -18.52
C VAL A 208 15.72 -9.14 -18.07
N LEU A 209 14.51 -9.04 -17.49
CA LEU A 209 13.98 -7.79 -16.96
C LEU A 209 14.90 -7.22 -15.88
N PRO A 210 15.50 -6.04 -16.06
CA PRO A 210 16.40 -5.45 -15.08
C PRO A 210 15.64 -4.82 -13.92
N GLN A 211 16.30 -4.75 -12.76
CA GLN A 211 15.82 -3.98 -11.62
C GLN A 211 15.92 -2.48 -11.92
N GLY A 212 14.88 -1.72 -11.54
CA GLY A 212 14.80 -0.29 -11.82
C GLY A 212 14.09 0.08 -13.13
N PHE A 213 13.77 -0.88 -13.98
CA PHE A 213 12.90 -0.66 -15.13
C PHE A 213 11.45 -0.54 -14.68
N THR A 214 10.78 0.53 -15.09
CA THR A 214 9.43 0.90 -14.60
C THR A 214 8.39 -0.17 -14.86
N GLU A 215 8.50 -0.91 -15.99
CA GLU A 215 7.55 -1.94 -16.38
C GLU A 215 7.85 -3.31 -15.74
N SER A 216 9.03 -3.53 -15.15
CA SER A 216 9.40 -4.84 -14.58
C SER A 216 8.38 -5.36 -13.55
N PRO A 217 7.89 -4.56 -12.60
CA PRO A 217 6.88 -5.03 -11.64
C PRO A 217 5.55 -5.42 -12.30
N ASN A 218 5.11 -4.64 -13.29
CA ASN A 218 3.85 -4.90 -14.01
C ASN A 218 3.96 -6.17 -14.86
N LEU A 219 5.03 -6.31 -15.63
CA LEU A 219 5.26 -7.47 -16.49
C LEU A 219 5.42 -8.76 -15.68
N PHE A 220 6.21 -8.73 -14.61
CA PHE A 220 6.36 -9.87 -13.72
C PHE A 220 5.05 -10.22 -13.02
N GLY A 221 4.33 -9.22 -12.48
CA GLY A 221 3.05 -9.43 -11.82
C GLY A 221 2.03 -10.13 -12.71
N GLN A 222 1.94 -9.74 -13.98
CA GLN A 222 1.07 -10.39 -14.97
C GLN A 222 1.53 -11.81 -15.30
N ALA A 223 2.84 -12.02 -15.48
CA ALA A 223 3.38 -13.37 -15.72
C ALA A 223 3.08 -14.31 -14.56
N LEU A 224 3.28 -13.86 -13.34
CA LEU A 224 2.99 -14.65 -12.14
C LEU A 224 1.50 -14.92 -11.98
N GLU A 225 0.64 -13.93 -12.26
CA GLU A 225 -0.82 -14.11 -12.25
C GLU A 225 -1.26 -15.20 -13.23
N GLN A 226 -0.73 -15.21 -14.46
CA GLN A 226 -1.01 -16.25 -15.44
C GLN A 226 -0.55 -17.63 -14.96
N ILE A 227 0.64 -17.72 -14.38
CA ILE A 227 1.17 -18.98 -13.83
C ILE A 227 0.28 -19.48 -12.69
N LEU A 228 -0.18 -18.57 -11.81
CA LEU A 228 -1.04 -18.92 -10.68
C LEU A 228 -2.47 -19.31 -11.10
N GLN A 229 -2.91 -19.02 -12.34
CA GLN A 229 -4.19 -19.55 -12.86
C GLN A 229 -4.17 -21.07 -13.01
N GLU A 230 -3.00 -21.68 -13.20
CA GLU A 230 -2.84 -23.14 -13.21
C GLU A 230 -2.87 -23.75 -11.80
N TYR A 231 -2.76 -22.91 -10.76
CA TYR A 231 -2.71 -23.33 -9.38
C TYR A 231 -4.12 -23.27 -8.73
N GLN A 232 -4.62 -24.40 -8.30
CA GLN A 232 -5.91 -24.46 -7.60
C GLN A 232 -5.68 -24.41 -6.10
N THR A 233 -6.18 -23.34 -5.47
CA THR A 233 -6.12 -23.16 -4.01
C THR A 233 -7.04 -24.17 -3.31
N GLY A 234 -6.59 -24.73 -2.20
CA GLY A 234 -7.38 -25.65 -1.38
C GLY A 234 -8.59 -24.97 -0.74
N GLU A 235 -9.59 -25.78 -0.38
CA GLU A 235 -10.81 -25.29 0.27
C GLU A 235 -10.51 -24.65 1.64
N GLY A 236 -11.07 -23.44 1.85
CA GLY A 236 -10.89 -22.68 3.08
C GLY A 236 -9.57 -21.92 3.18
N VAL A 237 -8.73 -22.00 2.16
CA VAL A 237 -7.49 -21.24 2.05
C VAL A 237 -7.63 -20.14 0.99
N THR A 238 -7.04 -19.00 1.24
CA THR A 238 -7.00 -17.86 0.30
C THR A 238 -5.56 -17.56 -0.06
N LEU A 239 -5.28 -17.46 -1.36
CA LEU A 239 -4.01 -16.99 -1.90
C LEU A 239 -4.18 -15.58 -2.43
N ILE A 240 -3.29 -14.68 -2.02
CA ILE A 240 -3.21 -13.30 -2.51
C ILE A 240 -1.83 -13.07 -3.09
N GLN A 241 -1.80 -12.40 -4.25
CA GLN A 241 -0.58 -11.96 -4.93
C GLN A 241 -0.52 -10.44 -4.96
N TYR A 242 0.65 -9.90 -4.64
CA TYR A 242 1.01 -8.51 -4.90
C TYR A 242 2.40 -8.46 -5.52
N VAL A 243 2.46 -8.32 -6.83
CA VAL A 243 3.69 -8.37 -7.65
C VAL A 243 4.48 -9.67 -7.39
N ASP A 244 5.52 -9.61 -6.57
CA ASP A 244 6.41 -10.72 -6.18
C ASP A 244 6.17 -11.25 -4.76
N ASP A 245 5.24 -10.64 -4.01
CA ASP A 245 4.85 -11.07 -2.67
C ASP A 245 3.59 -11.94 -2.71
N LEU A 246 3.64 -13.12 -2.12
CA LEU A 246 2.50 -14.02 -2.00
C LEU A 246 2.10 -14.20 -0.54
N LEU A 247 0.79 -14.17 -0.28
CA LEU A 247 0.21 -14.42 1.03
C LEU A 247 -0.77 -15.60 0.95
N ILE A 248 -0.57 -16.60 1.79
CA ILE A 248 -1.52 -17.69 2.03
C ILE A 248 -2.17 -17.45 3.38
N ALA A 249 -3.50 -17.55 3.45
CA ALA A 249 -4.27 -17.41 4.68
C ALA A 249 -5.33 -18.51 4.82
N GLY A 250 -5.47 -19.09 6.00
CA GLY A 250 -6.44 -20.15 6.27
C GLY A 250 -6.96 -20.11 7.70
N GLU A 251 -7.99 -20.91 7.95
CA GLU A 251 -8.64 -20.99 9.27
C GLU A 251 -7.89 -21.91 10.23
N THR A 252 -7.16 -22.92 9.72
CA THR A 252 -6.43 -23.90 10.51
C THR A 252 -4.97 -23.99 10.13
N GLU A 253 -4.12 -24.33 11.08
CA GLU A 253 -2.69 -24.50 10.89
C GLU A 253 -2.38 -25.53 9.81
N ASP A 254 -3.03 -26.71 9.87
CA ASP A 254 -2.77 -27.82 8.96
C ASP A 254 -3.08 -27.47 7.50
N LYS A 255 -4.19 -26.76 7.25
CA LYS A 255 -4.56 -26.32 5.90
C LYS A 255 -3.54 -25.35 5.33
N VAL A 256 -3.11 -24.37 6.12
CA VAL A 256 -2.10 -23.40 5.67
C VAL A 256 -0.75 -24.07 5.45
N ARG A 257 -0.36 -25.01 6.32
CA ARG A 257 0.88 -25.78 6.18
C ARG A 257 0.90 -26.59 4.88
N ALA A 258 -0.13 -27.40 4.67
CA ALA A 258 -0.24 -28.20 3.45
C ALA A 258 -0.25 -27.33 2.18
N GLU A 259 -0.99 -26.23 2.20
CA GLU A 259 -1.06 -25.31 1.07
C GLU A 259 0.27 -24.60 0.82
N SER A 260 0.96 -24.19 1.87
CA SER A 260 2.28 -23.52 1.75
C SER A 260 3.32 -24.44 1.14
N ILE A 261 3.38 -25.70 1.57
CA ILE A 261 4.28 -26.71 0.99
C ILE A 261 3.94 -26.95 -0.48
N ARG A 262 2.65 -27.10 -0.80
CA ARG A 262 2.18 -27.33 -2.17
C ARG A 262 2.51 -26.14 -3.09
N LEU A 263 2.31 -24.91 -2.62
CA LEU A 263 2.64 -23.70 -3.38
C LEU A 263 4.15 -23.55 -3.59
N LEU A 264 4.96 -23.80 -2.57
CA LEU A 264 6.43 -23.77 -2.70
C LEU A 264 6.93 -24.78 -3.75
N ASN A 265 6.39 -26.00 -3.75
CA ASN A 265 6.72 -27.01 -4.76
C ASN A 265 6.25 -26.62 -6.16
N PHE A 266 5.07 -25.99 -6.27
CA PHE A 266 4.58 -25.45 -7.54
C PHE A 266 5.50 -24.33 -8.07
N LEU A 267 5.91 -23.39 -7.22
CA LEU A 267 6.82 -22.31 -7.60
C LEU A 267 8.19 -22.87 -8.04
N SER A 268 8.68 -23.89 -7.36
CA SER A 268 9.91 -24.62 -7.75
C SER A 268 9.78 -25.22 -9.15
N ALA A 269 8.67 -25.92 -9.42
CA ALA A 269 8.40 -26.53 -10.72
C ALA A 269 8.29 -25.49 -11.86
N LYS A 270 7.85 -24.26 -11.53
CA LYS A 270 7.81 -23.13 -12.48
C LYS A 270 9.15 -22.39 -12.62
N GLY A 271 10.17 -22.78 -11.88
CA GLY A 271 11.51 -22.20 -11.95
C GLY A 271 11.69 -20.89 -11.19
N LEU A 272 10.84 -20.62 -10.21
CA LEU A 272 10.94 -19.45 -9.33
C LEU A 272 11.75 -19.77 -8.06
N LYS A 273 12.40 -18.76 -7.51
CA LYS A 273 13.22 -18.85 -6.31
C LYS A 273 12.62 -18.07 -5.16
N VAL A 274 12.67 -18.62 -3.96
CA VAL A 274 12.11 -18.06 -2.72
C VAL A 274 13.23 -17.74 -1.73
N SER A 275 13.13 -16.60 -1.07
CA SER A 275 14.02 -16.22 0.02
C SER A 275 13.67 -16.97 1.29
N LYS A 276 14.45 -18.01 1.67
CA LYS A 276 14.23 -18.77 2.91
C LYS A 276 14.33 -17.88 4.15
N ALA A 277 15.25 -16.91 4.15
CA ALA A 277 15.45 -15.99 5.28
C ALA A 277 14.27 -15.03 5.52
N LYS A 278 13.49 -14.74 4.48
CA LYS A 278 12.32 -13.84 4.58
C LYS A 278 11.00 -14.60 4.66
N LEU A 279 11.02 -15.92 4.49
CA LEU A 279 9.82 -16.74 4.56
C LEU A 279 9.20 -16.64 5.96
N GLN A 280 7.90 -16.32 6.01
CA GLN A 280 7.07 -16.45 7.19
C GLN A 280 6.15 -17.64 6.94
N PHE A 281 6.33 -18.72 7.69
CA PHE A 281 5.72 -20.01 7.39
C PHE A 281 4.77 -20.45 8.49
N VAL A 282 3.48 -20.48 8.19
CA VAL A 282 2.40 -20.94 9.09
C VAL A 282 2.44 -20.24 10.44
N GLU A 283 2.29 -18.93 10.44
CA GLU A 283 2.32 -18.10 11.65
C GLU A 283 0.95 -17.51 11.97
N GLU A 284 0.67 -17.27 13.25
CA GLU A 284 -0.55 -16.57 13.69
C GLU A 284 -0.49 -15.06 13.38
N GLU A 285 0.71 -14.50 13.34
CA GLU A 285 0.98 -13.10 13.02
C GLU A 285 2.05 -13.00 11.95
N VAL A 286 1.76 -12.30 10.85
CA VAL A 286 2.72 -12.07 9.76
C VAL A 286 2.78 -10.61 9.39
N LYS A 287 3.95 -10.21 8.86
CA LYS A 287 4.15 -8.91 8.23
C LYS A 287 3.95 -9.04 6.72
N TYR A 288 2.95 -8.34 6.19
CA TYR A 288 2.64 -8.32 4.77
C TYR A 288 2.29 -6.92 4.29
N LEU A 289 2.94 -6.46 3.23
CA LEU A 289 2.76 -5.11 2.66
C LEU A 289 2.83 -3.97 3.70
N GLY A 290 3.72 -4.10 4.70
CA GLY A 290 3.90 -3.10 5.76
C GLY A 290 2.80 -3.07 6.82
N HIS A 291 1.96 -4.08 6.87
CA HIS A 291 0.97 -4.32 7.92
C HIS A 291 1.29 -5.60 8.69
N TYR A 292 0.86 -5.65 9.95
CA TYR A 292 0.78 -6.90 10.69
C TYR A 292 -0.64 -7.46 10.59
N LEU A 293 -0.75 -8.71 10.16
CA LEU A 293 -1.99 -9.46 10.09
C LEU A 293 -2.01 -10.49 11.20
N ARG A 294 -3.04 -10.49 12.02
CA ARG A 294 -3.23 -11.45 13.13
C ARG A 294 -4.71 -11.66 13.38
N LYS A 295 -5.15 -12.94 13.39
CA LYS A 295 -6.52 -13.34 13.79
C LYS A 295 -7.63 -12.51 13.14
N GLY A 296 -7.53 -12.29 11.83
CA GLY A 296 -8.51 -11.50 11.08
C GLY A 296 -8.46 -9.98 11.33
N GLU A 297 -7.39 -9.48 11.90
CA GLU A 297 -7.16 -8.07 12.19
C GLU A 297 -5.87 -7.59 11.52
N LYS A 298 -5.79 -6.28 11.24
CA LYS A 298 -4.61 -5.62 10.70
C LYS A 298 -4.20 -4.41 11.52
N LYS A 299 -2.91 -4.25 11.73
CA LYS A 299 -2.31 -3.08 12.40
C LYS A 299 -1.14 -2.54 11.60
N ILE A 300 -0.82 -1.27 11.80
CA ILE A 300 0.36 -0.65 11.17
C ILE A 300 1.63 -1.26 11.77
N ASP A 301 2.64 -1.47 10.93
CA ASP A 301 3.96 -1.90 11.39
C ASP A 301 4.57 -0.86 12.35
N PRO A 302 4.91 -1.24 13.60
CA PRO A 302 5.55 -0.33 14.56
C PRO A 302 6.89 0.26 14.07
N GLU A 303 7.65 -0.48 13.27
CA GLU A 303 8.89 0.04 12.66
C GLU A 303 8.60 1.14 11.64
N ARG A 304 7.52 0.99 10.86
CA ARG A 304 7.05 2.05 9.97
C ARG A 304 6.63 3.29 10.75
N VAL A 305 5.89 3.12 11.84
CA VAL A 305 5.52 4.23 12.74
C VAL A 305 6.78 4.94 13.24
N LYS A 306 7.75 4.21 13.80
CA LYS A 306 9.05 4.75 14.21
C LYS A 306 9.75 5.53 13.09
N GLY A 307 9.81 4.94 11.89
CA GLY A 307 10.42 5.57 10.72
C GLY A 307 9.75 6.89 10.35
N ILE A 308 8.41 6.96 10.38
CA ILE A 308 7.66 8.19 10.10
C ILE A 308 7.91 9.24 11.19
N LEU A 309 7.90 8.85 12.47
CA LEU A 309 8.13 9.75 13.59
C LEU A 309 9.54 10.36 13.59
N SER A 310 10.53 9.66 13.03
CA SER A 310 11.90 10.16 12.91
C SER A 310 12.11 11.20 11.81
N ILE A 311 11.10 11.43 10.95
CA ILE A 311 11.20 12.38 9.85
C ILE A 311 11.16 13.80 10.41
N PRO A 312 12.20 14.63 10.14
CA PRO A 312 12.19 16.02 10.58
C PRO A 312 11.14 16.84 9.80
N PRO A 313 10.70 17.99 10.32
CA PRO A 313 9.80 18.88 9.61
C PRO A 313 10.28 19.16 8.18
N PRO A 314 9.39 19.06 7.17
CA PRO A 314 9.80 19.17 5.77
C PRO A 314 10.20 20.60 5.42
N LYS A 315 11.35 20.76 4.76
CA LYS A 315 11.91 22.03 4.30
C LYS A 315 11.65 22.32 2.81
N SER A 316 11.08 21.36 2.08
CA SER A 316 10.84 21.51 0.64
C SER A 316 9.52 20.87 0.22
N LYS A 317 8.94 21.32 -0.88
CA LYS A 317 7.73 20.72 -1.48
C LYS A 317 7.92 19.24 -1.82
N LYS A 318 9.13 18.82 -2.17
CA LYS A 318 9.47 17.42 -2.41
C LYS A 318 9.32 16.59 -1.14
N GLN A 319 9.86 17.09 -0.02
CA GLN A 319 9.75 16.42 1.28
C GLN A 319 8.30 16.36 1.79
N ILE A 320 7.50 17.41 1.56
CA ILE A 320 6.05 17.39 1.88
C ILE A 320 5.34 16.29 1.08
N ARG A 321 5.61 16.17 -0.23
CA ARG A 321 5.01 15.09 -1.04
C ARG A 321 5.45 13.69 -0.56
N GLN A 322 6.70 13.53 -0.15
CA GLN A 322 7.20 12.28 0.43
C GLN A 322 6.47 11.94 1.73
N LEU A 323 6.33 12.92 2.63
CA LEU A 323 5.58 12.75 3.88
C LEU A 323 4.11 12.39 3.63
N LEU A 324 3.44 13.11 2.74
CA LEU A 324 2.05 12.80 2.35
C LEU A 324 1.91 11.38 1.74
N GLY A 325 2.89 10.92 0.96
CA GLY A 325 2.90 9.56 0.43
C GLY A 325 3.00 8.51 1.54
N LEU A 326 3.88 8.72 2.52
CA LEU A 326 4.04 7.82 3.67
C LEU A 326 2.79 7.80 4.57
N MET A 327 2.24 8.99 4.87
CA MET A 327 1.05 9.12 5.69
C MET A 327 -0.22 8.62 4.98
N GLY A 328 -0.30 8.79 3.66
CA GLY A 328 -1.41 8.30 2.84
C GLY A 328 -1.63 6.79 2.97
N TYR A 329 -0.55 6.04 3.18
CA TYR A 329 -0.62 4.61 3.44
C TYR A 329 -1.32 4.27 4.78
N CYS A 330 -1.15 5.13 5.78
CA CYS A 330 -1.71 4.94 7.13
C CYS A 330 -3.12 5.53 7.29
N ARG A 331 -3.69 6.14 6.25
CA ARG A 331 -4.96 6.88 6.32
C ARG A 331 -6.14 6.07 6.86
N GLN A 332 -6.16 4.75 6.64
CA GLN A 332 -7.23 3.86 7.11
C GLN A 332 -7.33 3.78 8.63
N TRP A 333 -6.26 4.09 9.33
CA TRP A 333 -6.17 4.04 10.80
C TRP A 333 -6.36 5.41 11.45
N ILE A 334 -6.47 6.49 10.68
CA ILE A 334 -6.52 7.86 11.18
C ILE A 334 -7.89 8.45 10.87
N GLU A 335 -8.64 8.75 11.93
CA GLU A 335 -9.91 9.44 11.82
C GLU A 335 -9.71 10.84 11.23
N ASN A 336 -10.61 11.25 10.32
CA ASN A 336 -10.59 12.56 9.68
C ASN A 336 -9.21 12.96 9.12
N TYR A 337 -8.52 11.99 8.52
CA TYR A 337 -7.17 12.17 7.96
C TYR A 337 -7.07 13.38 7.03
N SER A 338 -8.08 13.58 6.16
CA SER A 338 -8.03 14.66 5.17
C SER A 338 -7.96 16.06 5.78
N THR A 339 -8.66 16.32 6.90
CA THR A 339 -8.53 17.59 7.64
C THR A 339 -7.14 17.71 8.29
N LYS A 340 -6.67 16.62 8.90
CA LYS A 340 -5.40 16.61 9.65
C LYS A 340 -4.17 16.85 8.76
N VAL A 341 -4.22 16.49 7.48
CA VAL A 341 -3.13 16.73 6.51
C VAL A 341 -3.35 17.96 5.63
N LYS A 342 -4.47 18.65 5.76
CA LYS A 342 -4.85 19.80 4.91
C LYS A 342 -3.75 20.87 4.89
N PHE A 343 -3.14 21.18 6.05
CA PHE A 343 -2.06 22.16 6.16
C PHE A 343 -0.85 21.83 5.26
N LEU A 344 -0.54 20.53 5.06
CA LEU A 344 0.54 20.10 4.15
C LEU A 344 0.20 20.40 2.68
N TYR A 345 -1.05 20.18 2.28
CA TYR A 345 -1.50 20.52 0.92
C TYR A 345 -1.53 22.03 0.70
N GLU A 346 -1.91 22.83 1.68
CA GLU A 346 -1.87 24.29 1.64
C GLU A 346 -0.43 24.79 1.43
N LYS A 347 0.56 24.19 2.12
CA LYS A 347 1.99 24.48 1.88
C LYS A 347 2.44 24.13 0.47
N LEU A 348 1.89 23.10 -0.17
CA LEU A 348 2.22 22.74 -1.54
C LEU A 348 1.68 23.75 -2.56
N SER A 349 0.50 24.33 -2.30
CA SER A 349 -0.15 25.29 -3.18
C SER A 349 0.47 26.71 -3.09
N GLN A 350 1.12 27.04 -1.96
CA GLN A 350 1.79 28.34 -1.78
C GLN A 350 2.96 28.51 -2.76
N GLY A 351 3.14 29.72 -3.29
CA GLY A 351 4.31 30.08 -4.09
C GLY A 351 5.60 30.14 -3.26
N GLY A 352 6.76 29.93 -3.92
CA GLY A 352 8.07 30.10 -3.29
C GLY A 352 8.54 28.93 -2.40
N LEU A 353 9.41 29.26 -1.44
CA LEU A 353 9.98 28.30 -0.49
C LEU A 353 8.97 27.94 0.59
N VAL A 354 9.07 26.70 1.10
CA VAL A 354 8.24 26.23 2.20
C VAL A 354 8.59 27.03 3.47
N LYS A 355 7.60 27.75 3.98
CA LYS A 355 7.68 28.39 5.30
C LYS A 355 6.99 27.49 6.31
N TRP A 356 7.76 26.99 7.27
CA TRP A 356 7.30 26.11 8.34
C TRP A 356 7.23 26.91 9.65
N ASP A 357 6.12 26.87 10.36
CA ASP A 357 5.89 27.62 11.59
C ASP A 357 5.49 26.72 12.77
N GLU A 358 5.31 27.31 13.96
CA GLU A 358 4.92 26.57 15.17
C GLU A 358 3.52 25.92 15.07
N LYS A 359 2.61 26.46 14.25
CA LYS A 359 1.29 25.86 14.04
C LYS A 359 1.42 24.57 13.25
N ASP A 360 2.32 24.57 12.25
CA ASP A 360 2.64 23.38 11.46
C ASP A 360 3.22 22.28 12.36
N ASP A 361 4.10 22.65 13.30
CA ASP A 361 4.66 21.70 14.29
C ASP A 361 3.57 21.10 15.19
N LYS A 362 2.62 21.91 15.62
CA LYS A 362 1.48 21.41 16.41
C LYS A 362 0.62 20.43 15.62
N HIS A 363 0.29 20.75 14.36
CA HIS A 363 -0.46 19.86 13.49
C HIS A 363 0.30 18.55 13.21
N LEU A 364 1.62 18.64 12.98
CA LEU A 364 2.44 17.46 12.74
C LEU A 364 2.52 16.57 13.99
N LYS A 365 2.68 17.16 15.20
CA LYS A 365 2.68 16.42 16.47
C LYS A 365 1.33 15.74 16.74
N ALA A 366 0.22 16.41 16.43
CA ALA A 366 -1.12 15.81 16.55
C ALA A 366 -1.27 14.60 15.63
N LEU A 367 -0.77 14.70 14.39
CA LEU A 367 -0.77 13.62 13.41
C LEU A 367 0.11 12.43 13.87
N TRP A 368 1.27 12.72 14.50
CA TRP A 368 2.13 11.70 15.12
C TRP A 368 1.44 10.98 16.29
N HIS A 369 0.72 11.73 17.11
CA HIS A 369 -0.04 11.17 18.22
C HIS A 369 -1.12 10.19 17.70
N ASP A 370 -1.86 10.57 16.67
CA ASP A 370 -2.88 9.68 16.06
C ASP A 370 -2.25 8.43 15.47
N LEU A 371 -1.07 8.53 14.86
CA LEU A 371 -0.37 7.41 14.27
C LEU A 371 0.13 6.41 15.34
N VAL A 372 0.65 6.92 16.46
CA VAL A 372 1.11 6.08 17.59
C VAL A 372 -0.05 5.36 18.26
N ASN A 373 -1.21 6.03 18.37
CA ASN A 373 -2.42 5.49 18.99
C ASN A 373 -3.40 4.86 17.99
N ALA A 374 -2.92 4.57 16.78
CA ALA A 374 -3.76 3.98 15.74
C ALA A 374 -4.40 2.66 16.21
N PRO A 375 -5.72 2.49 16.04
CA PRO A 375 -6.41 1.28 16.47
C PRO A 375 -6.06 0.09 15.58
N VAL A 376 -6.41 -1.11 16.04
CA VAL A 376 -6.42 -2.31 15.20
C VAL A 376 -7.70 -2.32 14.38
N LEU A 377 -7.61 -2.62 13.09
CA LEU A 377 -8.76 -2.72 12.18
C LEU A 377 -9.10 -4.17 11.90
N SER A 378 -10.39 -4.49 11.86
CA SER A 378 -10.86 -5.80 11.45
C SER A 378 -10.76 -5.97 9.94
N LEU A 379 -10.37 -7.15 9.47
CA LEU A 379 -10.54 -7.53 8.07
C LEU A 379 -12.02 -7.72 7.78
N PRO A 380 -12.54 -7.20 6.65
CA PRO A 380 -13.97 -7.27 6.36
C PRO A 380 -14.43 -8.69 6.01
N ASP A 381 -15.67 -9.01 6.38
CA ASP A 381 -16.41 -10.16 5.88
C ASP A 381 -17.37 -9.71 4.77
N LEU A 382 -17.07 -10.03 3.53
CA LEU A 382 -17.88 -9.60 2.38
C LEU A 382 -19.29 -10.23 2.33
N LYS A 383 -19.57 -11.21 3.20
CA LYS A 383 -20.88 -11.85 3.33
C LYS A 383 -21.78 -11.17 4.37
N ARG A 384 -21.26 -10.21 5.12
CA ARG A 384 -21.98 -9.48 6.17
C ARG A 384 -22.25 -8.05 5.74
N PRO A 385 -23.34 -7.44 6.23
CA PRO A 385 -23.60 -6.03 5.99
C PRO A 385 -22.53 -5.14 6.63
N PHE A 386 -22.25 -4.04 5.95
CA PHE A 386 -21.37 -2.97 6.44
C PHE A 386 -22.23 -1.81 6.96
N TYR A 387 -21.68 -1.08 7.92
CA TYR A 387 -22.26 0.13 8.49
C TYR A 387 -21.26 1.27 8.32
N LEU A 388 -21.67 2.31 7.60
CA LEU A 388 -20.88 3.51 7.37
C LEU A 388 -21.48 4.68 8.13
N PHE A 389 -20.78 5.16 9.15
CA PHE A 389 -21.17 6.35 9.90
C PHE A 389 -20.50 7.55 9.23
N VAL A 390 -21.30 8.55 8.85
CA VAL A 390 -20.85 9.70 8.07
C VAL A 390 -21.08 10.99 8.85
N ASN A 391 -20.05 11.83 8.90
CA ASN A 391 -20.10 13.17 9.45
C ASN A 391 -19.37 14.16 8.54
N THR A 392 -19.59 15.44 8.80
CA THR A 392 -18.88 16.54 8.17
C THR A 392 -18.28 17.47 9.21
N ASP A 393 -17.09 17.96 8.95
CA ASP A 393 -16.44 19.00 9.73
C ASP A 393 -15.56 19.86 8.83
N SER A 394 -15.72 21.18 8.95
CA SER A 394 -14.85 22.17 8.29
C SER A 394 -14.63 21.92 6.79
N GLY A 395 -15.67 21.49 6.07
CA GLY A 395 -15.63 21.19 4.63
C GLY A 395 -14.95 19.86 4.31
N THR A 396 -14.89 18.94 5.27
CA THR A 396 -14.37 17.58 5.10
C THR A 396 -15.48 16.58 5.43
N ALA A 397 -15.66 15.59 4.54
CA ALA A 397 -16.43 14.39 4.81
C ALA A 397 -15.53 13.39 5.54
N TYR A 398 -15.97 12.84 6.64
CA TYR A 398 -15.26 11.78 7.35
C TYR A 398 -16.22 10.77 7.95
N GLY A 399 -15.75 9.56 8.17
CA GLY A 399 -16.56 8.51 8.73
C GLY A 399 -15.78 7.25 9.04
N VAL A 400 -16.46 6.29 9.63
CA VAL A 400 -15.93 4.97 9.93
C VAL A 400 -16.79 3.89 9.30
N LEU A 401 -16.13 3.00 8.58
CA LEU A 401 -16.72 1.77 8.06
C LEU A 401 -16.58 0.67 9.09
N THR A 402 -17.69 0.07 9.51
CA THR A 402 -17.71 -0.96 10.56
C THR A 402 -18.49 -2.18 10.10
N GLN A 403 -18.28 -3.28 10.80
CA GLN A 403 -19.14 -4.47 10.76
C GLN A 403 -19.52 -4.89 12.17
N GLU A 404 -20.67 -5.57 12.31
CA GLU A 404 -21.15 -6.03 13.59
C GLU A 404 -20.68 -7.45 13.88
N TRP A 405 -20.10 -7.62 15.08
CA TRP A 405 -19.64 -8.88 15.62
C TRP A 405 -20.12 -9.02 17.06
N ALA A 406 -20.93 -10.04 17.33
CA ALA A 406 -21.49 -10.29 18.66
C ALA A 406 -22.12 -9.03 19.30
N GLY A 407 -22.89 -8.25 18.51
CA GLY A 407 -23.55 -7.04 18.96
C GLY A 407 -22.64 -5.80 19.08
N LYS A 408 -21.36 -5.91 18.74
CA LYS A 408 -20.40 -4.78 18.77
C LYS A 408 -19.99 -4.39 17.36
N LYS A 409 -19.95 -3.09 17.11
CA LYS A 409 -19.40 -2.54 15.86
C LYS A 409 -17.87 -2.54 15.95
N LYS A 410 -17.21 -3.26 15.02
CA LYS A 410 -15.76 -3.26 14.89
C LYS A 410 -15.34 -2.43 13.70
N PRO A 411 -14.34 -1.53 13.82
CA PRO A 411 -13.88 -0.71 12.72
C PRO A 411 -13.15 -1.56 11.67
N VAL A 412 -13.52 -1.35 10.41
CA VAL A 412 -12.85 -1.90 9.23
C VAL A 412 -11.90 -0.88 8.64
N GLY A 413 -12.26 0.40 8.69
CA GLY A 413 -11.40 1.48 8.22
C GLY A 413 -12.03 2.85 8.42
N TYR A 414 -11.18 3.87 8.57
CA TYR A 414 -11.57 5.26 8.59
C TYR A 414 -11.49 5.84 7.18
N LEU A 415 -12.52 6.58 6.79
CA LEU A 415 -12.64 7.21 5.49
C LEU A 415 -12.70 8.72 5.67
N SER A 416 -12.05 9.48 4.81
CA SER A 416 -12.17 10.93 4.78
C SER A 416 -11.86 11.49 3.40
N LYS A 417 -12.61 12.54 3.01
CA LYS A 417 -12.41 13.28 1.76
C LYS A 417 -12.73 14.75 1.96
N LEU A 418 -11.96 15.63 1.33
CA LEU A 418 -12.31 17.04 1.26
C LEU A 418 -13.51 17.22 0.32
N LEU A 419 -14.48 18.02 0.73
CA LEU A 419 -15.55 18.48 -0.14
C LEU A 419 -14.96 19.39 -1.22
N ASP A 420 -15.58 19.44 -2.39
CA ASP A 420 -15.19 20.40 -3.42
C ASP A 420 -15.43 21.85 -2.95
N PRO A 421 -14.74 22.85 -3.55
CA PRO A 421 -14.86 24.24 -3.09
C PRO A 421 -16.28 24.79 -3.08
N VAL A 422 -17.12 24.37 -4.03
CA VAL A 422 -18.51 24.83 -4.12
C VAL A 422 -19.34 24.28 -2.97
N SER A 423 -19.32 22.96 -2.76
CA SER A 423 -20.11 22.31 -1.71
C SER A 423 -19.66 22.67 -0.29
N ARG A 424 -18.45 23.18 -0.10
CA ARG A 424 -18.02 23.73 1.21
C ARG A 424 -18.80 24.95 1.67
N GLY A 425 -19.36 25.71 0.73
CA GLY A 425 -20.22 26.89 1.00
C GLY A 425 -21.68 26.53 1.21
N TRP A 426 -22.07 25.26 1.03
CA TRP A 426 -23.46 24.85 1.16
C TRP A 426 -23.92 24.72 2.62
N PRO A 427 -25.23 24.76 2.88
CA PRO A 427 -25.80 24.41 4.18
C PRO A 427 -25.29 23.05 4.68
N THR A 428 -25.11 22.92 5.99
CA THR A 428 -24.51 21.71 6.62
C THR A 428 -25.26 20.42 6.21
N CYS A 429 -26.60 20.48 6.10
CA CYS A 429 -27.37 19.32 5.67
C CYS A 429 -27.09 18.91 4.22
N LEU A 430 -26.82 19.87 3.34
CA LEU A 430 -26.41 19.59 1.96
C LEU A 430 -24.93 19.10 1.89
N GLN A 431 -24.06 19.63 2.74
CA GLN A 431 -22.69 19.08 2.87
C GLN A 431 -22.73 17.62 3.31
N ALA A 432 -23.66 17.24 4.20
CA ALA A 432 -23.83 15.85 4.64
C ALA A 432 -24.26 14.93 3.49
N LEU A 433 -25.11 15.42 2.57
CA LEU A 433 -25.46 14.68 1.35
C LEU A 433 -24.21 14.39 0.50
N VAL A 434 -23.41 15.41 0.22
CA VAL A 434 -22.17 15.25 -0.54
C VAL A 434 -21.19 14.30 0.17
N ALA A 435 -21.09 14.43 1.49
CA ALA A 435 -20.25 13.56 2.30
C ALA A 435 -20.67 12.09 2.20
N CYS A 436 -21.96 11.80 2.29
CA CYS A 436 -22.46 10.44 2.10
C CYS A 436 -22.10 9.88 0.73
N ALA A 437 -22.30 10.65 -0.34
CA ALA A 437 -21.96 10.21 -1.69
C ALA A 437 -20.45 9.93 -1.84
N LEU A 438 -19.58 10.84 -1.38
CA LEU A 438 -18.12 10.68 -1.44
C LEU A 438 -17.62 9.47 -0.65
N LEU A 439 -18.15 9.28 0.57
CA LEU A 439 -17.68 8.19 1.42
C LEU A 439 -18.26 6.83 1.00
N VAL A 440 -19.43 6.78 0.39
CA VAL A 440 -19.96 5.55 -0.24
C VAL A 440 -19.06 5.12 -1.39
N GLU A 441 -18.63 6.04 -2.26
CA GLU A 441 -17.67 5.72 -3.34
C GLU A 441 -16.35 5.15 -2.79
N GLU A 442 -15.84 5.71 -1.68
CA GLU A 442 -14.63 5.17 -1.03
C GLU A 442 -14.89 3.82 -0.34
N ALA A 443 -16.03 3.67 0.34
CA ALA A 443 -16.40 2.42 1.01
C ALA A 443 -16.55 1.27 0.01
N ASN A 444 -17.09 1.53 -1.19
CA ASN A 444 -17.29 0.52 -2.23
C ASN A 444 -15.99 -0.14 -2.69
N LYS A 445 -14.84 0.52 -2.55
CA LYS A 445 -13.52 -0.07 -2.80
C LYS A 445 -13.18 -1.19 -1.80
N ILE A 446 -13.77 -1.16 -0.61
CA ILE A 446 -13.56 -2.14 0.47
C ILE A 446 -14.69 -3.16 0.51
N THR A 447 -15.94 -2.72 0.30
CA THR A 447 -17.13 -3.56 0.38
C THR A 447 -17.42 -4.34 -0.90
N PHE A 448 -16.78 -3.97 -2.01
CA PHE A 448 -17.05 -4.53 -3.35
C PHE A 448 -18.55 -4.47 -3.71
N ASN A 449 -19.19 -3.35 -3.45
CA ASN A 449 -20.64 -3.14 -3.63
C ASN A 449 -21.51 -4.15 -2.86
N GLY A 450 -21.04 -4.63 -1.70
CA GLY A 450 -21.82 -5.43 -0.77
C GLY A 450 -22.90 -4.62 -0.07
N GLU A 451 -23.71 -5.28 0.80
CA GLU A 451 -24.74 -4.61 1.58
C GLU A 451 -24.13 -3.52 2.47
N LEU A 452 -24.59 -2.28 2.30
CA LEU A 452 -24.08 -1.09 2.99
C LEU A 452 -25.21 -0.29 3.61
N ARG A 453 -25.16 -0.08 4.93
CA ARG A 453 -26.04 0.82 5.67
C ARG A 453 -25.30 2.10 5.99
N VAL A 454 -25.78 3.21 5.45
CA VAL A 454 -25.20 4.55 5.65
C VAL A 454 -25.99 5.26 6.72
N LEU A 455 -25.30 5.61 7.80
CA LEU A 455 -25.88 6.26 8.97
C LEU A 455 -25.39 7.70 9.05
N SER A 456 -26.33 8.64 9.06
CA SER A 456 -26.05 10.07 9.17
C SER A 456 -27.02 10.69 10.17
N PRO A 457 -26.65 11.77 10.89
CA PRO A 457 -27.59 12.54 11.69
C PRO A 457 -28.59 13.32 10.83
N HIS A 458 -28.40 13.38 9.51
CA HIS A 458 -29.22 14.10 8.55
C HIS A 458 -30.12 13.16 7.75
N ASN A 459 -31.32 13.62 7.40
CA ASN A 459 -32.27 12.90 6.55
C ASN A 459 -31.86 13.01 5.06
N ILE A 460 -30.83 12.27 4.66
CA ILE A 460 -30.27 12.33 3.31
C ILE A 460 -31.32 11.98 2.24
N ARG A 461 -32.16 10.97 2.49
CA ARG A 461 -33.23 10.56 1.56
C ARG A 461 -34.25 11.71 1.34
N GLY A 462 -34.68 12.37 2.41
CA GLY A 462 -35.58 13.50 2.32
C GLY A 462 -34.99 14.68 1.55
N ILE A 463 -33.70 14.97 1.78
CA ILE A 463 -32.99 16.04 1.06
C ILE A 463 -32.92 15.74 -0.45
N LEU A 464 -32.61 14.52 -0.86
CA LEU A 464 -32.58 14.12 -2.28
C LEU A 464 -33.96 14.21 -2.93
N GLN A 465 -35.04 13.80 -2.24
CA GLN A 465 -36.39 13.80 -2.78
C GLN A 465 -36.95 15.19 -3.02
N GLN A 466 -36.57 16.18 -2.21
CA GLN A 466 -37.06 17.56 -2.34
C GLN A 466 -36.29 18.43 -3.32
N LYS A 467 -35.30 17.85 -4.02
CA LYS A 467 -34.51 18.53 -5.04
C LYS A 467 -34.13 19.95 -4.63
N ALA A 468 -33.06 20.13 -3.89
CA ALA A 468 -32.56 21.43 -3.46
C ALA A 468 -32.06 22.26 -4.68
N GLU A 469 -32.93 22.58 -5.62
CA GLU A 469 -32.63 23.14 -6.96
C GLU A 469 -31.84 24.45 -6.88
N LYS A 470 -31.96 25.18 -5.78
CA LYS A 470 -31.22 26.44 -5.57
C LYS A 470 -29.71 26.21 -5.27
N TRP A 471 -29.33 25.01 -4.85
CA TRP A 471 -27.98 24.70 -4.41
C TRP A 471 -27.28 23.64 -5.27
N ILE A 472 -28.05 22.67 -5.77
CA ILE A 472 -27.50 21.48 -6.44
C ILE A 472 -27.93 21.52 -7.91
N THR A 473 -26.95 21.45 -8.82
CA THR A 473 -27.23 21.31 -10.25
C THR A 473 -27.85 19.94 -10.56
N ASP A 474 -28.68 19.85 -11.61
CA ASP A 474 -29.30 18.58 -12.03
C ASP A 474 -28.26 17.44 -12.26
N ALA A 475 -27.12 17.78 -12.84
CA ALA A 475 -26.04 16.81 -13.07
C ALA A 475 -25.47 16.26 -11.76
N ARG A 476 -25.30 17.10 -10.74
CA ARG A 476 -24.84 16.66 -9.41
C ARG A 476 -25.92 15.87 -8.69
N LEU A 477 -27.18 16.33 -8.78
CA LEU A 477 -28.29 15.62 -8.17
C LEU A 477 -28.44 14.22 -8.74
N LEU A 478 -28.43 14.08 -10.06
CA LEU A 478 -28.45 12.77 -10.74
C LEU A 478 -27.30 11.87 -10.32
N LYS A 479 -26.10 12.44 -10.19
CA LYS A 479 -24.93 11.69 -9.69
C LYS A 479 -25.16 11.17 -8.27
N TYR A 480 -25.67 11.99 -7.37
CA TYR A 480 -25.89 11.60 -5.97
C TYR A 480 -27.05 10.59 -5.85
N GLU A 481 -28.11 10.73 -6.64
CA GLU A 481 -29.19 9.74 -6.74
C GLU A 481 -28.65 8.39 -7.21
N GLY A 482 -27.83 8.38 -8.26
CA GLY A 482 -27.19 7.16 -8.76
C GLY A 482 -26.30 6.44 -7.73
N ILE A 483 -25.59 7.20 -6.88
CA ILE A 483 -24.74 6.63 -5.84
C ILE A 483 -25.57 6.14 -4.65
N LEU A 484 -26.58 6.92 -4.20
CA LEU A 484 -27.22 6.74 -2.90
C LEU A 484 -28.58 6.05 -2.96
N LEU A 485 -29.30 6.12 -4.08
CA LEU A 485 -30.67 5.60 -4.21
C LEU A 485 -30.79 4.40 -5.17
N ASP A 486 -29.99 4.37 -6.23
CA ASP A 486 -30.14 3.34 -7.28
C ASP A 486 -29.56 1.99 -6.89
N SER A 487 -28.71 1.92 -5.86
CA SER A 487 -28.16 0.65 -5.38
C SER A 487 -29.16 -0.08 -4.48
N PRO A 488 -29.62 -1.28 -4.85
CA PRO A 488 -30.57 -2.05 -4.01
C PRO A 488 -29.94 -2.57 -2.71
N LYS A 489 -28.62 -2.56 -2.62
CA LYS A 489 -27.86 -3.01 -1.44
C LYS A 489 -27.46 -1.87 -0.50
N LEU A 490 -27.85 -0.63 -0.82
CA LEU A 490 -27.54 0.53 0.00
C LEU A 490 -28.81 1.02 0.69
N THR A 491 -28.75 1.21 2.01
CA THR A 491 -29.81 1.84 2.80
C THR A 491 -29.28 3.09 3.47
N LEU A 492 -30.10 4.15 3.47
CA LEU A 492 -29.84 5.39 4.17
C LEU A 492 -30.67 5.43 5.45
N GLU A 493 -30.01 5.59 6.58
CA GLU A 493 -30.64 5.62 7.91
C GLU A 493 -30.28 6.91 8.65
N VAL A 494 -31.27 7.48 9.32
CA VAL A 494 -31.04 8.61 10.24
C VAL A 494 -30.71 8.03 11.61
N THR A 495 -29.62 8.48 12.21
CA THR A 495 -29.21 8.06 13.55
C THR A 495 -29.10 9.24 14.49
N ALA A 496 -29.77 9.14 15.64
CA ALA A 496 -29.52 10.03 16.77
C ALA A 496 -28.34 9.55 17.64
N LEU A 497 -27.81 8.35 17.34
CA LEU A 497 -26.67 7.79 18.05
C LEU A 497 -25.40 8.52 17.61
N GLN A 498 -24.60 8.88 18.58
CA GLN A 498 -23.26 9.44 18.35
C GLN A 498 -22.44 8.48 17.48
N ASN A 499 -21.64 9.04 16.58
CA ASN A 499 -20.75 8.26 15.73
C ASN A 499 -19.87 7.34 16.60
N PRO A 500 -19.89 6.00 16.41
CA PRO A 500 -19.04 5.08 17.15
C PRO A 500 -17.57 5.41 17.08
N ALA A 501 -17.11 6.08 16.02
CA ALA A 501 -15.74 6.57 15.90
C ALA A 501 -15.36 7.56 17.02
N GLN A 502 -16.30 8.31 17.54
CA GLN A 502 -16.06 9.25 18.64
C GLN A 502 -15.87 8.53 19.99
N PHE A 503 -16.47 7.35 20.16
CA PHE A 503 -16.27 6.53 21.36
C PHE A 503 -14.86 5.94 21.46
N LEU A 504 -14.20 5.71 20.34
CA LEU A 504 -12.82 5.21 20.31
C LEU A 504 -11.82 6.25 20.82
N TYR A 505 -12.15 7.54 20.72
CA TYR A 505 -11.31 8.67 21.13
C TYR A 505 -11.83 9.43 22.38
N GLY A 506 -12.85 8.93 23.05
CA GLY A 506 -13.23 9.34 24.39
C GLY A 506 -13.93 10.70 24.52
N ARG A 507 -14.47 11.30 23.45
CA ARG A 507 -15.24 12.53 23.52
C ARG A 507 -16.60 12.36 22.84
N PRO A 508 -17.73 12.40 23.61
CA PRO A 508 -19.04 12.57 23.01
C PRO A 508 -19.14 13.96 22.36
N SER A 509 -19.52 14.05 21.10
CA SER A 509 -19.91 15.35 20.54
C SER A 509 -21.33 15.70 20.96
N GLU A 510 -21.55 16.92 21.40
CA GLU A 510 -22.87 17.44 21.76
C GLU A 510 -23.73 17.78 20.53
N ASP A 511 -23.24 17.58 19.30
CA ASP A 511 -23.83 18.05 18.04
C ASP A 511 -24.88 17.11 17.42
N GLY A 512 -25.39 16.15 18.16
CA GLY A 512 -26.37 15.17 17.67
C GLY A 512 -27.85 15.56 17.88
N LEU A 513 -28.21 16.84 17.98
CA LEU A 513 -29.58 17.23 18.08
C LEU A 513 -30.36 16.91 16.79
N ALA A 514 -31.41 16.10 16.94
CA ALA A 514 -32.34 15.86 15.85
C ALA A 514 -32.93 17.21 15.37
N HIS A 515 -32.74 17.51 14.08
CA HIS A 515 -33.22 18.73 13.46
C HIS A 515 -33.96 18.41 12.17
N GLU A 516 -34.89 19.29 11.77
CA GLU A 516 -35.57 19.22 10.50
C GLU A 516 -34.66 19.79 9.40
N CYS A 517 -33.98 18.87 8.66
CA CYS A 517 -33.00 19.26 7.64
C CYS A 517 -33.60 20.22 6.58
N LEU A 518 -34.84 20.00 6.19
CA LEU A 518 -35.48 20.77 5.14
C LEU A 518 -35.77 22.19 5.59
N SER A 519 -36.31 22.35 6.80
CA SER A 519 -36.53 23.68 7.40
C SER A 519 -35.22 24.44 7.57
N THR A 520 -34.14 23.73 7.97
CA THR A 520 -32.81 24.33 8.11
C THR A 520 -32.24 24.79 6.76
N ILE A 521 -32.41 24.00 5.69
CA ILE A 521 -32.01 24.40 4.33
C ILE A 521 -32.80 25.60 3.85
N GLU A 522 -34.12 25.62 4.08
CA GLU A 522 -34.98 26.74 3.70
C GLU A 522 -34.60 28.02 4.44
N GLU A 523 -34.35 27.94 5.74
CA GLU A 523 -33.91 29.10 6.54
C GLU A 523 -32.58 29.66 6.06
N GLN A 524 -31.62 28.80 5.75
CA GLN A 524 -30.32 29.22 5.23
C GLN A 524 -30.36 29.67 3.77
N THR A 525 -31.46 29.39 3.05
CA THR A 525 -31.67 29.82 1.66
C THR A 525 -32.43 31.17 1.61
N LYS A 526 -33.01 31.60 2.71
CA LYS A 526 -33.70 32.89 2.76
C LYS A 526 -32.70 34.02 2.52
N ILE A 527 -33.07 34.91 1.62
CA ILE A 527 -32.33 36.16 1.38
C ILE A 527 -32.40 36.97 2.69
N ARG A 528 -31.29 37.51 3.08
CA ARG A 528 -31.24 38.40 4.27
C ARG A 528 -32.24 39.57 4.08
N PRO A 529 -33.04 39.89 5.10
CA PRO A 529 -34.06 40.95 4.97
C PRO A 529 -33.46 42.33 4.74
N ASP A 530 -32.15 42.51 4.97
CA ASP A 530 -31.40 43.76 4.78
C ASP A 530 -30.74 43.86 3.38
N LEU A 531 -30.93 42.86 2.51
CA LEU A 531 -30.52 42.93 1.11
C LEU A 531 -31.74 43.33 0.29
N ASP A 532 -31.84 44.62 -0.05
CA ASP A 532 -32.84 45.11 -0.96
C ASP A 532 -32.59 44.59 -2.37
N GLU A 533 -33.67 44.24 -3.10
CA GLU A 533 -33.59 43.86 -4.52
C GLU A 533 -33.29 45.08 -5.42
N GLU A 534 -33.24 46.29 -4.83
CA GLU A 534 -32.95 47.51 -5.56
C GLU A 534 -31.45 47.74 -5.72
N GLU A 535 -31.06 48.10 -6.92
CA GLU A 535 -29.68 48.45 -7.29
C GLU A 535 -29.25 49.70 -6.51
N LEU A 536 -28.09 49.67 -5.88
CA LEU A 536 -27.53 50.85 -5.24
C LEU A 536 -27.26 51.93 -6.30
N GLU A 537 -27.71 53.17 -6.03
CA GLU A 537 -27.53 54.28 -6.95
C GLU A 537 -26.05 54.66 -7.18
N GLU A 538 -25.18 54.35 -6.22
CA GLU A 538 -23.72 54.59 -6.30
C GLU A 538 -22.96 53.33 -5.88
N GLY A 539 -21.98 52.93 -6.68
CA GLY A 539 -21.07 51.79 -6.42
C GLY A 539 -20.61 51.07 -7.69
N ASP A 540 -19.58 50.25 -7.55
CA ASP A 540 -19.08 49.39 -8.64
C ASP A 540 -19.99 48.19 -8.87
N ARG A 541 -20.43 47.96 -10.12
CA ARG A 541 -21.19 46.77 -10.49
C ARG A 541 -20.24 45.60 -10.64
N LEU A 542 -20.32 44.65 -9.70
CA LEU A 542 -19.62 43.39 -9.78
C LEU A 542 -20.56 42.31 -10.33
N PHE A 543 -20.32 41.88 -11.57
CA PHE A 543 -20.99 40.71 -12.12
C PHE A 543 -20.27 39.46 -11.60
N VAL A 544 -20.91 38.73 -10.69
CA VAL A 544 -20.44 37.42 -10.24
C VAL A 544 -21.15 36.38 -11.11
N ASP A 545 -20.37 35.61 -11.83
CA ASP A 545 -20.88 34.46 -12.54
C ASP A 545 -21.46 33.48 -11.51
N GLY A 546 -22.76 33.37 -11.48
CA GLY A 546 -23.48 32.50 -10.58
C GLY A 546 -23.34 31.04 -10.99
N SER A 547 -22.14 30.55 -11.13
CA SER A 547 -21.88 29.12 -11.24
C SER A 547 -22.12 28.51 -9.86
N SER A 548 -23.38 28.19 -9.58
CA SER A 548 -23.77 27.31 -8.50
C SER A 548 -23.25 25.88 -8.69
#